data_c6c6e0884b0b8bad443485871b2abfc4
#
_entry.id   c6c6e0884b0b8bad443485871b2abfc4
#
_cell.length_a   1.000
_cell.length_b   1.000
_cell.length_c   1.000
_cell.angle_alpha   90.00
_cell.angle_beta   90.00
_cell.angle_gamma   90.00
#
_symmetry.space_group_name_H-M   'P 1'
#
loop_
_entity.id
_entity.type
_entity.pdbx_description
1 polymer ?
#
loop_
_entity_poly.entity_id
_entity_poly.type
_entity_poly.pdbx_seq_one_letter_code
_entity_poly.pdbx_strand_id
1 'polypeptide(L)'
;MNPPTKFRKKSCHPEPRRWRGISPWQFTILFPGEFADAIASVLAFSRRLGMASLGALALCLTSVHSAWAIGGVDTPPAPSATHVTKFATPKETRLENGLRVIVVERHDLPLLAAQVVVRSGAEVDPPHLAGTASMTGDLLTRGTEAMTAPEIARTIESLGASIDSGAGWDASGATVVMMSDKANEGLKVLADVVRHPAFKQEEIDRLKSQRLDGLRVALQQAGSLARFVTARTVYGTGSYGHAVSGTLETVQAITRDQIVRLYQQYYEPRNTAFVLAGDITLEQGKAFAGKFFGDWKNNNLVPNEEVRSGAADWKPENIVIDMPEAGQAAVTVARPAIKRAALDYYSALVTNAALGNGFVSRLNREIRIKRGLSYGAGSLLDPRREKGPFSAFAQTKNESAVEVAGLMQTELKRLVSEPVKGDELKSRQAVLIGGYARNLETNQGFVSQISDLATYDLPLDTLDKYIPSIDAVTTEAVTAFAKEYLARPTSVVIVGKAADFLEALKKNFPEVKLIKQKDLDLNRADLVKAK
;
A
#
# COMPACT_ATOMS: atom_id res chain seq x y z
N MET A 1 -13.43 -25.98 69.67
CA MET A 1 -12.67 -27.24 69.74
C MET A 1 -13.00 -28.02 68.47
N ASN A 2 -12.06 -28.30 67.69
CA ASN A 2 -11.79 -29.13 66.52
C ASN A 2 -11.34 -28.34 65.29
N PRO A 3 -10.18 -28.74 64.69
CA PRO A 3 -9.51 -27.97 63.65
C PRO A 3 -9.99 -28.35 62.25
N PRO A 4 -9.68 -27.54 61.22
CA PRO A 4 -10.19 -27.75 59.89
C PRO A 4 -9.36 -28.71 59.07
N THR A 5 -10.03 -29.56 58.31
CA THR A 5 -9.52 -30.55 57.38
C THR A 5 -8.87 -29.88 56.17
N LYS A 6 -7.63 -30.33 55.86
CA LYS A 6 -6.85 -29.98 54.67
C LYS A 6 -7.46 -30.61 53.39
N PHE A 7 -7.88 -29.80 52.43
CA PHE A 7 -8.14 -30.26 51.06
C PHE A 7 -6.86 -30.19 50.21
N ARG A 8 -6.43 -31.34 49.70
CA ARG A 8 -5.35 -31.51 48.73
C ARG A 8 -5.80 -30.98 47.38
N LYS A 9 -5.04 -30.00 46.83
CA LYS A 9 -5.14 -29.59 45.41
C LYS A 9 -4.54 -30.71 44.54
N LYS A 10 -5.34 -31.35 43.69
CA LYS A 10 -4.87 -32.11 42.52
C LYS A 10 -4.73 -31.10 41.35
N SER A 11 -3.50 -30.96 40.89
CA SER A 11 -3.18 -30.27 39.67
C SER A 11 -3.50 -31.18 38.46
N CYS A 12 -4.46 -30.80 37.65
CA CYS A 12 -4.63 -31.35 36.31
C CYS A 12 -4.09 -30.32 35.30
N HIS A 13 -2.90 -30.61 34.77
CA HIS A 13 -2.44 -30.00 33.52
C HIS A 13 -2.94 -30.87 32.36
N PRO A 14 -3.62 -30.34 31.34
CA PRO A 14 -3.79 -31.05 30.07
C PRO A 14 -2.56 -30.81 29.22
N GLU A 15 -1.95 -31.90 28.74
CA GLU A 15 -0.89 -31.87 27.75
C GLU A 15 -1.36 -31.27 26.43
N PRO A 16 -0.50 -30.50 25.70
CA PRO A 16 -0.85 -29.97 24.40
C PRO A 16 -0.82 -31.07 23.34
N ARG A 17 -1.96 -31.34 22.73
CA ARG A 17 -2.05 -32.17 21.52
C ARG A 17 -1.23 -31.52 20.40
N ARG A 18 -0.20 -32.22 19.95
CA ARG A 18 0.57 -31.90 18.75
C ARG A 18 -0.34 -31.95 17.52
N TRP A 19 -0.67 -30.80 16.95
CA TRP A 19 -1.13 -30.69 15.58
C TRP A 19 0.07 -30.88 14.66
N ARG A 20 0.08 -31.96 13.88
CA ARG A 20 1.02 -32.11 12.76
C ARG A 20 0.50 -31.20 11.64
N GLY A 21 1.08 -30.01 11.54
CA GLY A 21 0.88 -29.11 10.41
C GLY A 21 1.58 -29.71 9.18
N ILE A 22 0.86 -29.72 8.07
CA ILE A 22 1.38 -30.02 6.74
C ILE A 22 2.33 -28.87 6.37
N SER A 23 3.60 -29.19 6.19
CA SER A 23 4.66 -28.27 5.83
C SER A 23 4.50 -27.80 4.37
N PRO A 24 4.71 -26.50 4.06
CA PRO A 24 4.81 -26.04 2.68
C PRO A 24 6.12 -26.55 2.04
N TRP A 25 6.05 -26.83 0.78
CA TRP A 25 7.06 -27.35 -0.13
C TRP A 25 8.46 -26.77 0.10
N GLN A 26 9.39 -27.59 0.58
CA GLN A 26 10.84 -27.36 0.46
C GLN A 26 11.31 -28.01 -0.86
N PHE A 27 11.61 -27.20 -1.85
CA PHE A 27 12.40 -27.64 -2.99
C PHE A 27 13.88 -27.70 -2.55
N THR A 28 14.37 -28.90 -2.25
CA THR A 28 15.80 -29.14 -2.09
C THR A 28 16.38 -29.40 -3.47
N ILE A 29 17.19 -28.48 -3.96
CA ILE A 29 18.04 -28.70 -5.16
C ILE A 29 19.20 -29.60 -4.72
N LEU A 30 19.18 -30.85 -5.15
CA LEU A 30 20.29 -31.79 -4.96
C LEU A 30 21.43 -31.46 -5.92
N PHE A 31 22.64 -31.27 -5.39
CA PHE A 31 23.86 -31.06 -6.13
C PHE A 31 24.35 -32.35 -6.82
N PRO A 32 25.09 -32.27 -7.98
CA PRO A 32 25.45 -33.47 -8.77
C PRO A 32 26.35 -34.52 -8.12
N GLY A 33 26.89 -34.27 -6.93
CA GLY A 33 27.76 -35.22 -6.21
C GLY A 33 27.03 -36.34 -5.47
N GLU A 34 25.79 -36.11 -5.07
CA GLU A 34 25.05 -37.12 -4.26
C GLU A 34 24.36 -38.21 -5.10
N PHE A 35 24.28 -38.00 -6.43
CA PHE A 35 23.69 -38.99 -7.35
C PHE A 35 24.56 -40.23 -7.57
N ALA A 36 25.88 -40.10 -7.47
CA ALA A 36 26.81 -41.23 -7.66
C ALA A 36 26.73 -42.24 -6.50
N ASP A 37 26.54 -41.75 -5.28
CA ASP A 37 26.45 -42.62 -4.09
C ASP A 37 25.10 -43.35 -3.96
N ALA A 38 24.04 -42.73 -4.44
CA ALA A 38 22.69 -43.33 -4.50
C ALA A 38 22.66 -44.48 -5.52
N ILE A 39 23.30 -44.33 -6.68
CA ILE A 39 23.42 -45.40 -7.71
C ILE A 39 24.30 -46.56 -7.23
N ALA A 40 25.40 -46.27 -6.54
CA ALA A 40 26.26 -47.29 -5.99
C ALA A 40 25.56 -48.14 -4.89
N SER A 41 24.71 -47.54 -4.08
CA SER A 41 23.92 -48.20 -3.04
C SER A 41 22.82 -49.09 -3.63
N VAL A 42 22.17 -48.68 -4.71
CA VAL A 42 21.12 -49.46 -5.43
C VAL A 42 21.77 -50.67 -6.14
N LEU A 43 22.94 -50.52 -6.74
CA LEU A 43 23.66 -51.59 -7.43
C LEU A 43 24.21 -52.64 -6.44
N ALA A 44 24.57 -52.26 -5.22
CA ALA A 44 24.99 -53.20 -4.16
C ALA A 44 23.80 -54.00 -3.59
N PHE A 45 22.59 -53.44 -3.59
CA PHE A 45 21.36 -54.10 -3.13
C PHE A 45 20.81 -55.11 -4.15
N SER A 46 20.97 -54.83 -5.45
CA SER A 46 20.45 -55.68 -6.53
C SER A 46 21.25 -57.01 -6.73
N ARG A 47 22.48 -57.11 -6.23
CA ARG A 47 23.26 -58.37 -6.28
C ARG A 47 22.78 -59.48 -5.33
N ARG A 48 21.84 -59.18 -4.43
CA ARG A 48 21.27 -60.16 -3.46
C ARG A 48 19.87 -60.69 -3.80
N LEU A 49 19.24 -60.20 -4.86
CA LEU A 49 17.90 -60.65 -5.30
C LEU A 49 17.96 -61.06 -6.76
N GLY A 50 17.62 -62.33 -7.00
CA GLY A 50 17.73 -62.97 -8.31
C GLY A 50 16.86 -62.31 -9.42
N MET A 51 17.08 -62.73 -10.66
CA MET A 51 16.68 -62.23 -11.97
C MET A 51 15.24 -61.66 -12.20
N ALA A 52 14.37 -61.65 -11.19
CA ALA A 52 13.03 -61.05 -11.30
C ALA A 52 13.04 -59.51 -11.17
N SER A 53 14.16 -58.89 -10.82
CA SER A 53 14.28 -57.43 -10.60
C SER A 53 14.73 -56.63 -11.82
N LEU A 54 15.18 -57.26 -12.88
CA LEU A 54 15.60 -56.59 -14.12
C LEU A 54 14.43 -55.97 -14.93
N GLY A 55 13.25 -56.58 -14.86
CA GLY A 55 12.06 -56.05 -15.51
C GLY A 55 11.50 -54.78 -14.83
N ALA A 56 11.56 -54.74 -13.50
CA ALA A 56 11.10 -53.57 -12.73
C ALA A 56 12.03 -52.35 -12.88
N LEU A 57 13.35 -52.62 -12.98
CA LEU A 57 14.34 -51.58 -13.20
C LEU A 57 14.25 -50.94 -14.60
N ALA A 58 13.92 -51.77 -15.63
CA ALA A 58 13.68 -51.27 -16.98
C ALA A 58 12.41 -50.43 -17.09
N LEU A 59 11.33 -50.76 -16.34
CA LEU A 59 10.11 -49.96 -16.28
C LEU A 59 10.29 -48.62 -15.54
N CYS A 60 11.11 -48.59 -14.48
CA CYS A 60 11.46 -47.35 -13.78
C CYS A 60 12.35 -46.42 -14.63
N LEU A 61 13.26 -46.97 -15.45
CA LEU A 61 14.12 -46.17 -16.32
C LEU A 61 13.37 -45.59 -17.52
N THR A 62 12.33 -46.25 -18.02
CA THR A 62 11.46 -45.70 -19.10
C THR A 62 10.51 -44.64 -18.58
N SER A 63 10.05 -44.71 -17.32
CA SER A 63 9.22 -43.66 -16.70
C SER A 63 10.01 -42.39 -16.37
N VAL A 64 11.31 -42.50 -16.08
CA VAL A 64 12.17 -41.32 -15.87
C VAL A 64 12.45 -40.58 -17.19
N HIS A 65 12.57 -41.31 -18.31
CA HIS A 65 12.75 -40.65 -19.63
C HIS A 65 11.49 -39.93 -20.12
N SER A 66 10.30 -40.36 -19.70
CA SER A 66 9.05 -39.67 -20.03
C SER A 66 8.84 -38.36 -19.23
N ALA A 67 9.48 -38.25 -18.06
CA ALA A 67 9.43 -37.00 -17.25
C ALA A 67 10.33 -35.89 -17.80
N TRP A 68 11.31 -36.21 -18.68
CA TRP A 68 12.16 -35.22 -19.34
C TRP A 68 11.64 -34.74 -20.69
N ALA A 69 10.51 -35.27 -21.14
CA ALA A 69 9.84 -34.85 -22.38
C ALA A 69 8.76 -33.77 -22.15
N ILE A 70 8.72 -33.11 -20.99
CA ILE A 70 8.05 -31.82 -20.85
C ILE A 70 9.00 -30.78 -21.46
N GLY A 71 9.16 -30.91 -22.78
CA GLY A 71 9.89 -29.93 -23.59
C GLY A 71 9.16 -28.60 -23.53
N GLY A 72 9.90 -27.55 -23.19
CA GLY A 72 9.51 -26.23 -23.62
C GLY A 72 8.73 -25.37 -22.64
N VAL A 73 9.22 -25.20 -21.40
CA VAL A 73 8.73 -24.10 -20.55
C VAL A 73 9.81 -23.05 -20.30
N ASP A 74 10.87 -23.04 -21.12
CA ASP A 74 11.94 -22.04 -21.01
C ASP A 74 11.57 -20.68 -21.59
N THR A 75 10.49 -20.61 -22.37
CA THR A 75 9.92 -19.34 -22.82
C THR A 75 8.49 -19.20 -22.33
N PRO A 76 8.16 -18.14 -21.59
CA PRO A 76 6.78 -17.84 -21.26
C PRO A 76 5.93 -17.82 -22.55
N PRO A 77 4.66 -18.30 -22.51
CA PRO A 77 3.79 -18.17 -23.67
C PRO A 77 3.71 -16.70 -24.09
N ALA A 78 3.71 -16.47 -25.41
CA ALA A 78 3.53 -15.11 -25.92
C ALA A 78 2.23 -14.51 -25.36
N PRO A 79 2.23 -13.25 -24.93
CA PRO A 79 1.01 -12.60 -24.48
C PRO A 79 -0.05 -12.72 -25.57
N SER A 80 -1.24 -13.17 -25.19
CA SER A 80 -2.40 -13.13 -26.10
C SER A 80 -2.73 -11.67 -26.44
N ALA A 81 -3.39 -11.47 -27.58
CA ALA A 81 -3.91 -10.14 -27.92
C ALA A 81 -4.79 -9.62 -26.77
N THR A 82 -4.67 -8.37 -26.42
CA THR A 82 -5.50 -7.72 -25.39
C THR A 82 -6.96 -7.86 -25.77
N HIS A 83 -7.73 -8.60 -24.99
CA HIS A 83 -9.18 -8.60 -25.15
C HIS A 83 -9.73 -7.26 -24.65
N VAL A 84 -10.56 -6.61 -25.45
CA VAL A 84 -11.31 -5.43 -25.02
C VAL A 84 -12.31 -5.90 -23.94
N THR A 85 -11.93 -5.73 -22.69
CA THR A 85 -12.83 -6.02 -21.56
C THR A 85 -13.74 -4.83 -21.37
N LYS A 86 -15.04 -5.02 -21.54
CA LYS A 86 -16.03 -4.00 -21.21
C LYS A 86 -16.38 -4.14 -19.73
N PHE A 87 -16.08 -3.12 -18.96
CA PHE A 87 -16.43 -3.07 -17.55
C PHE A 87 -17.89 -2.62 -17.36
N ALA A 88 -18.46 -2.94 -16.19
CA ALA A 88 -19.75 -2.41 -15.80
C ALA A 88 -19.65 -0.88 -15.65
N THR A 89 -20.55 -0.17 -16.34
CA THR A 89 -20.52 1.29 -16.40
C THR A 89 -21.07 1.90 -15.11
N PRO A 90 -20.31 2.76 -14.41
CA PRO A 90 -20.81 3.47 -13.25
C PRO A 90 -21.97 4.40 -13.60
N LYS A 91 -23.02 4.41 -12.77
CA LYS A 91 -24.15 5.33 -12.85
C LYS A 91 -24.12 6.26 -11.65
N GLU A 92 -24.43 7.54 -11.84
CA GLU A 92 -24.37 8.56 -10.77
C GLU A 92 -25.70 9.26 -10.59
N THR A 93 -26.03 9.59 -9.34
CA THR A 93 -27.08 10.53 -8.95
C THR A 93 -26.63 11.35 -7.74
N ARG A 94 -27.39 12.37 -7.37
CA ARG A 94 -27.15 13.17 -6.16
C ARG A 94 -28.42 13.27 -5.33
N LEU A 95 -28.24 13.27 -4.00
CA LEU A 95 -29.31 13.62 -3.08
C LEU A 95 -29.44 15.14 -2.96
N GLU A 96 -30.57 15.62 -2.43
CA GLU A 96 -30.84 17.05 -2.22
C GLU A 96 -29.80 17.72 -1.29
N ASN A 97 -29.25 16.97 -0.32
CA ASN A 97 -28.18 17.45 0.56
C ASN A 97 -26.80 17.54 -0.12
N GLY A 98 -26.68 17.12 -1.38
CA GLY A 98 -25.46 17.18 -2.18
C GLY A 98 -24.61 15.91 -2.19
N LEU A 99 -24.97 14.87 -1.42
CA LEU A 99 -24.26 13.59 -1.41
C LEU A 99 -24.26 12.97 -2.82
N ARG A 100 -23.08 12.65 -3.36
CA ARG A 100 -22.93 11.87 -4.59
C ARG A 100 -23.23 10.41 -4.31
N VAL A 101 -24.06 9.78 -5.14
CA VAL A 101 -24.36 8.34 -5.07
C VAL A 101 -23.93 7.72 -6.39
N ILE A 102 -22.97 6.80 -6.35
CA ILE A 102 -22.40 6.17 -7.54
C ILE A 102 -22.58 4.67 -7.40
N VAL A 103 -23.18 4.06 -8.42
CA VAL A 103 -23.52 2.62 -8.42
C VAL A 103 -22.91 1.93 -9.65
N VAL A 104 -22.26 0.81 -9.42
CA VAL A 104 -21.82 -0.14 -10.45
C VAL A 104 -22.64 -1.41 -10.30
N GLU A 105 -23.59 -1.61 -11.22
CA GLU A 105 -24.51 -2.77 -11.20
C GLU A 105 -23.80 -4.03 -11.70
N ARG A 106 -23.72 -5.07 -10.86
CA ARG A 106 -23.13 -6.36 -11.17
C ARG A 106 -23.95 -7.47 -10.50
N HIS A 107 -24.70 -8.24 -11.30
CA HIS A 107 -25.64 -9.25 -10.82
C HIS A 107 -25.14 -10.69 -11.01
N ASP A 108 -23.84 -10.86 -11.25
CA ASP A 108 -23.19 -12.15 -11.43
C ASP A 108 -23.03 -12.94 -10.11
N LEU A 109 -22.89 -12.24 -9.00
CA LEU A 109 -22.81 -12.81 -7.65
C LEU A 109 -23.68 -12.00 -6.68
N PRO A 110 -24.32 -12.63 -5.67
CA PRO A 110 -25.13 -11.95 -4.68
C PRO A 110 -24.25 -11.23 -3.62
N LEU A 111 -23.32 -10.41 -4.07
CA LEU A 111 -22.37 -9.68 -3.23
C LEU A 111 -22.49 -8.18 -3.47
N LEU A 112 -22.35 -7.40 -2.41
CA LEU A 112 -22.33 -5.94 -2.42
C LEU A 112 -21.11 -5.43 -1.66
N ALA A 113 -20.35 -4.54 -2.28
CA ALA A 113 -19.38 -3.67 -1.62
C ALA A 113 -19.91 -2.25 -1.61
N ALA A 114 -19.77 -1.55 -0.49
CA ALA A 114 -20.17 -0.16 -0.36
C ALA A 114 -19.13 0.63 0.42
N GLN A 115 -18.84 1.85 -0.02
CA GLN A 115 -17.91 2.77 0.65
C GLN A 115 -18.53 4.16 0.76
N VAL A 116 -18.41 4.75 1.93
CA VAL A 116 -18.58 6.18 2.13
C VAL A 116 -17.18 6.79 2.10
N VAL A 117 -16.86 7.56 1.08
CA VAL A 117 -15.59 8.24 0.92
C VAL A 117 -15.76 9.74 1.12
N VAL A 118 -15.14 10.26 2.16
CA VAL A 118 -15.00 11.70 2.44
C VAL A 118 -13.74 12.18 1.73
N ARG A 119 -13.85 13.26 0.94
CA ARG A 119 -12.80 13.76 0.05
C ARG A 119 -11.77 14.63 0.79
N SER A 120 -11.44 14.22 1.99
CA SER A 120 -10.43 14.83 2.86
C SER A 120 -9.78 13.74 3.70
N GLY A 121 -8.46 13.83 3.86
CA GLY A 121 -7.65 12.89 4.60
C GLY A 121 -6.55 13.62 5.39
N ALA A 122 -5.33 13.10 5.39
CA ALA A 122 -4.22 13.67 6.15
C ALA A 122 -3.72 15.02 5.60
N GLU A 123 -4.07 15.39 4.36
CA GLU A 123 -3.72 16.70 3.78
C GLU A 123 -4.36 17.88 4.52
N VAL A 124 -5.43 17.61 5.30
CA VAL A 124 -6.12 18.63 6.10
C VAL A 124 -5.78 18.53 7.59
N ASP A 125 -4.79 17.74 7.97
CA ASP A 125 -4.34 17.69 9.36
C ASP A 125 -4.00 19.10 9.86
N PRO A 126 -4.47 19.51 11.05
CA PRO A 126 -4.14 20.81 11.59
C PRO A 126 -2.61 20.95 11.78
N PRO A 127 -2.03 22.14 11.63
CA PRO A 127 -0.62 22.38 11.89
C PRO A 127 -0.19 21.79 13.24
N HIS A 128 0.93 21.09 13.27
CA HIS A 128 1.49 20.39 14.44
C HIS A 128 0.64 19.25 15.03
N LEU A 129 -0.42 18.83 14.33
CA LEU A 129 -1.30 17.72 14.75
C LEU A 129 -1.41 16.63 13.67
N ALA A 130 -0.30 16.36 12.97
CA ALA A 130 -0.22 15.28 12.01
C ALA A 130 -0.71 13.95 12.61
N GLY A 131 -1.55 13.23 11.88
CA GLY A 131 -2.20 11.99 12.34
C GLY A 131 -3.64 12.17 12.84
N THR A 132 -4.16 13.41 12.92
CA THR A 132 -5.54 13.66 13.37
C THR A 132 -6.56 13.02 12.44
N ALA A 133 -6.45 13.22 11.13
CA ALA A 133 -7.36 12.62 10.15
C ALA A 133 -7.30 11.09 10.17
N SER A 134 -6.09 10.52 10.26
CA SER A 134 -5.91 9.08 10.37
C SER A 134 -6.53 8.51 11.64
N MET A 135 -6.36 9.17 12.80
CA MET A 135 -7.02 8.75 14.04
C MET A 135 -8.54 8.90 13.96
N THR A 136 -9.03 9.99 13.35
CA THR A 136 -10.47 10.21 13.14
C THR A 136 -11.07 9.08 12.30
N GLY A 137 -10.43 8.72 11.19
CA GLY A 137 -10.87 7.63 10.32
C GLY A 137 -10.87 6.27 11.03
N ASP A 138 -9.80 5.94 11.77
CA ASP A 138 -9.70 4.67 12.51
C ASP A 138 -10.70 4.55 13.65
N LEU A 139 -11.17 5.68 14.21
CA LEU A 139 -12.14 5.73 15.29
C LEU A 139 -13.59 5.55 14.84
N LEU A 140 -13.92 5.67 13.56
CA LEU A 140 -15.29 5.53 13.06
C LEU A 140 -15.91 4.18 13.45
N THR A 141 -15.14 3.09 13.38
CA THR A 141 -15.59 1.73 13.73
C THR A 141 -15.35 1.38 15.20
N ARG A 142 -14.87 2.33 16.03
CA ARG A 142 -14.57 2.12 17.46
C ARG A 142 -15.74 2.49 18.40
N GLY A 143 -16.93 2.63 17.85
CA GLY A 143 -18.17 2.88 18.56
C GLY A 143 -18.91 4.07 18.02
N THR A 144 -20.24 3.95 18.02
CA THR A 144 -21.19 5.00 17.67
C THR A 144 -21.97 5.43 18.91
N GLU A 145 -22.86 6.40 18.75
CA GLU A 145 -23.82 6.76 19.81
C GLU A 145 -24.73 5.58 20.20
N ALA A 146 -25.03 4.68 19.23
CA ALA A 146 -25.93 3.55 19.40
C ALA A 146 -25.24 2.22 19.72
N MET A 147 -23.99 2.02 19.31
CA MET A 147 -23.27 0.74 19.41
C MET A 147 -21.84 0.93 19.92
N THR A 148 -21.40 0.02 20.78
CA THR A 148 -19.98 -0.12 21.14
C THR A 148 -19.18 -0.80 20.03
N ALA A 149 -17.85 -0.69 20.04
CA ALA A 149 -16.99 -1.37 19.06
C ALA A 149 -17.21 -2.91 19.01
N PRO A 150 -17.35 -3.65 20.14
CA PRO A 150 -17.70 -5.07 20.11
C PRO A 150 -19.09 -5.36 19.53
N GLU A 151 -20.07 -4.46 19.69
CA GLU A 151 -21.40 -4.62 19.10
C GLU A 151 -21.38 -4.41 17.59
N ILE A 152 -20.64 -3.41 17.10
CA ILE A 152 -20.39 -3.22 15.66
C ILE A 152 -19.77 -4.49 15.08
N ALA A 153 -18.70 -5.00 15.68
CA ALA A 153 -18.01 -6.20 15.22
C ALA A 153 -18.96 -7.40 15.16
N ARG A 154 -19.68 -7.71 16.26
CA ARG A 154 -20.65 -8.81 16.31
C ARG A 154 -21.78 -8.67 15.29
N THR A 155 -22.29 -7.45 15.09
CA THR A 155 -23.34 -7.21 14.10
C THR A 155 -22.85 -7.52 12.71
N ILE A 156 -21.69 -6.99 12.31
CA ILE A 156 -21.09 -7.22 11.00
C ILE A 156 -20.73 -8.69 10.79
N GLU A 157 -20.10 -9.34 11.77
CA GLU A 157 -19.76 -10.77 11.71
C GLU A 157 -21.00 -11.66 11.58
N SER A 158 -22.11 -11.33 12.28
CA SER A 158 -23.37 -12.08 12.18
C SER A 158 -24.03 -12.00 10.79
N LEU A 159 -23.68 -10.97 9.99
CA LEU A 159 -24.12 -10.82 8.60
C LEU A 159 -23.19 -11.55 7.61
N GLY A 160 -22.10 -12.18 8.07
CA GLY A 160 -21.04 -12.69 7.20
C GLY A 160 -20.33 -11.57 6.43
N ALA A 161 -20.32 -10.36 6.96
CA ALA A 161 -19.78 -9.16 6.35
C ALA A 161 -18.43 -8.74 6.97
N SER A 162 -17.75 -7.81 6.32
CA SER A 162 -16.58 -7.11 6.88
C SER A 162 -16.78 -5.61 6.79
N ILE A 163 -16.26 -4.86 7.77
CA ILE A 163 -16.23 -3.40 7.77
C ILE A 163 -14.85 -2.91 8.16
N ASP A 164 -14.35 -1.92 7.42
CA ASP A 164 -13.09 -1.23 7.69
C ASP A 164 -13.27 0.26 7.61
N SER A 165 -12.45 1.03 8.35
CA SER A 165 -12.43 2.49 8.29
C SER A 165 -11.01 3.03 8.42
N GLY A 166 -10.76 4.24 7.90
CA GLY A 166 -9.46 4.86 7.98
C GLY A 166 -9.36 6.13 7.17
N ALA A 167 -8.15 6.70 7.10
CA ALA A 167 -7.82 7.83 6.24
C ALA A 167 -6.48 7.61 5.54
N GLY A 168 -6.44 7.99 4.27
CA GLY A 168 -5.23 8.15 3.47
C GLY A 168 -4.80 9.61 3.41
N TRP A 169 -4.11 9.99 2.32
CA TRP A 169 -3.71 11.38 2.11
C TRP A 169 -4.91 12.27 1.82
N ASP A 170 -5.65 12.01 0.74
CA ASP A 170 -6.67 12.92 0.21
C ASP A 170 -8.10 12.41 0.42
N ALA A 171 -8.28 11.35 1.19
CA ALA A 171 -9.58 10.77 1.49
C ALA A 171 -9.59 10.00 2.82
N SER A 172 -10.78 9.95 3.42
CA SER A 172 -11.09 9.13 4.59
C SER A 172 -12.47 8.49 4.44
N GLY A 173 -12.85 7.57 5.34
CA GLY A 173 -14.19 6.99 5.33
C GLY A 173 -14.23 5.55 5.81
N ALA A 174 -15.31 4.85 5.44
CA ALA A 174 -15.52 3.46 5.81
C ALA A 174 -16.06 2.64 4.63
N THR A 175 -15.72 1.35 4.61
CA THR A 175 -16.09 0.38 3.57
C THR A 175 -16.73 -0.84 4.23
N VAL A 176 -17.80 -1.36 3.65
CA VAL A 176 -18.43 -2.63 4.04
C VAL A 176 -18.54 -3.55 2.83
N VAL A 177 -18.30 -4.85 3.04
CA VAL A 177 -18.52 -5.90 2.04
C VAL A 177 -19.43 -6.96 2.64
N MET A 178 -20.48 -7.37 1.92
CA MET A 178 -21.52 -8.25 2.42
C MET A 178 -22.26 -8.98 1.31
N MET A 179 -23.11 -9.94 1.68
CA MET A 179 -24.12 -10.48 0.77
C MET A 179 -25.18 -9.41 0.47
N SER A 180 -25.72 -9.37 -0.76
CA SER A 180 -26.69 -8.37 -1.20
C SER A 180 -28.02 -8.43 -0.44
N ASP A 181 -28.44 -9.61 0.03
CA ASP A 181 -29.64 -9.77 0.88
C ASP A 181 -29.49 -9.17 2.29
N LYS A 182 -28.27 -8.85 2.72
CA LYS A 182 -27.93 -8.18 3.98
C LYS A 182 -27.65 -6.67 3.81
N ALA A 183 -27.90 -6.13 2.62
CA ALA A 183 -27.58 -4.74 2.29
C ALA A 183 -28.21 -3.74 3.27
N ASN A 184 -29.47 -3.94 3.67
CA ASN A 184 -30.15 -3.02 4.58
C ASN A 184 -29.46 -2.92 5.95
N GLU A 185 -29.09 -4.06 6.52
CA GLU A 185 -28.44 -4.13 7.85
C GLU A 185 -27.00 -3.63 7.79
N GLY A 186 -26.23 -4.07 6.79
CA GLY A 186 -24.83 -3.67 6.66
C GLY A 186 -24.68 -2.20 6.31
N LEU A 187 -25.52 -1.66 5.42
CA LEU A 187 -25.51 -0.22 5.09
C LEU A 187 -26.00 0.65 6.24
N LYS A 188 -26.90 0.15 7.09
CA LYS A 188 -27.28 0.84 8.32
C LYS A 188 -26.07 1.02 9.26
N VAL A 189 -25.28 -0.06 9.46
CA VAL A 189 -24.06 0.02 10.26
C VAL A 189 -23.03 0.96 9.63
N LEU A 190 -22.82 0.86 8.30
CA LEU A 190 -21.91 1.76 7.57
C LEU A 190 -22.30 3.24 7.75
N ALA A 191 -23.59 3.55 7.64
CA ALA A 191 -24.08 4.91 7.83
C ALA A 191 -23.90 5.38 9.28
N ASP A 192 -24.16 4.51 10.25
CA ASP A 192 -24.04 4.84 11.67
C ASP A 192 -22.60 5.15 12.06
N VAL A 193 -21.63 4.32 11.65
CA VAL A 193 -20.21 4.56 11.95
C VAL A 193 -19.67 5.84 11.30
N VAL A 194 -20.20 6.24 10.13
CA VAL A 194 -19.74 7.46 9.46
C VAL A 194 -20.43 8.70 10.00
N ARG A 195 -21.71 8.61 10.35
CA ARG A 195 -22.54 9.77 10.71
C ARG A 195 -22.61 10.06 12.21
N HIS A 196 -22.49 9.03 13.05
CA HIS A 196 -22.69 9.13 14.50
C HIS A 196 -21.56 8.48 15.31
N PRO A 197 -20.27 8.69 14.93
CA PRO A 197 -19.17 8.14 15.73
C PRO A 197 -19.14 8.80 17.12
N ALA A 198 -19.02 7.99 18.16
CA ALA A 198 -19.07 8.49 19.53
C ALA A 198 -17.76 9.16 19.98
N PHE A 199 -16.65 8.83 19.37
CA PHE A 199 -15.30 9.28 19.75
C PHE A 199 -15.09 9.23 21.28
N LYS A 200 -15.39 8.06 21.89
CA LYS A 200 -15.25 7.86 23.33
C LYS A 200 -13.80 8.01 23.75
N GLN A 201 -13.56 8.69 24.87
CA GLN A 201 -12.20 8.97 25.34
C GLN A 201 -11.39 7.69 25.53
N GLU A 202 -12.00 6.63 26.08
CA GLU A 202 -11.35 5.33 26.28
C GLU A 202 -10.84 4.69 24.97
N GLU A 203 -11.60 4.82 23.88
CA GLU A 203 -11.21 4.31 22.56
C GLU A 203 -10.10 5.16 21.93
N ILE A 204 -10.14 6.49 22.14
CA ILE A 204 -9.07 7.41 21.73
C ILE A 204 -7.79 7.06 22.46
N ASP A 205 -7.82 6.88 23.76
CA ASP A 205 -6.65 6.56 24.59
C ASP A 205 -6.04 5.20 24.19
N ARG A 206 -6.90 4.20 23.95
CA ARG A 206 -6.48 2.89 23.46
C ARG A 206 -5.82 2.97 22.08
N LEU A 207 -6.46 3.64 21.12
CA LEU A 207 -5.89 3.82 19.77
C LEU A 207 -4.58 4.61 19.83
N LYS A 208 -4.54 5.66 20.64
CA LYS A 208 -3.33 6.48 20.84
C LYS A 208 -2.17 5.63 21.38
N SER A 209 -2.41 4.81 22.40
CA SER A 209 -1.39 3.90 22.95
C SER A 209 -0.86 2.94 21.87
N GLN A 210 -1.76 2.27 21.14
CA GLN A 210 -1.39 1.36 20.05
C GLN A 210 -0.57 2.06 18.97
N ARG A 211 -0.96 3.28 18.60
CA ARG A 211 -0.27 4.06 17.58
C ARG A 211 1.12 4.52 18.03
N LEU A 212 1.24 4.97 19.27
CA LEU A 212 2.54 5.34 19.84
C LEU A 212 3.50 4.15 19.90
N ASP A 213 3.02 2.97 20.26
CA ASP A 213 3.84 1.76 20.27
C ASP A 213 4.26 1.37 18.84
N GLY A 214 3.34 1.42 17.86
CA GLY A 214 3.66 1.22 16.45
C GLY A 214 4.67 2.22 15.90
N LEU A 215 4.55 3.49 16.26
CA LEU A 215 5.52 4.53 15.87
C LEU A 215 6.89 4.31 16.49
N ARG A 216 6.98 3.91 17.78
CA ARG A 216 8.27 3.57 18.40
C ARG A 216 8.97 2.44 17.63
N VAL A 217 8.24 1.40 17.24
CA VAL A 217 8.78 0.31 16.42
C VAL A 217 9.19 0.82 15.03
N ALA A 218 8.35 1.62 14.37
CA ALA A 218 8.66 2.16 13.04
C ALA A 218 9.92 3.05 13.04
N LEU A 219 10.14 3.83 14.09
CA LEU A 219 11.33 4.68 14.24
C LEU A 219 12.63 3.89 14.47
N GLN A 220 12.54 2.61 14.86
CA GLN A 220 13.68 1.70 14.96
C GLN A 220 14.01 1.01 13.62
N GLN A 221 13.20 1.21 12.59
CA GLN A 221 13.38 0.61 11.28
C GLN A 221 13.87 1.65 10.28
N ALA A 222 15.08 1.48 9.74
CA ALA A 222 15.69 2.41 8.79
C ALA A 222 14.77 2.74 7.60
N GLY A 223 14.08 1.73 7.03
CA GLY A 223 13.14 1.92 5.91
C GLY A 223 11.92 2.76 6.25
N SER A 224 11.37 2.62 7.45
CA SER A 224 10.21 3.42 7.91
C SER A 224 10.64 4.85 8.21
N LEU A 225 11.78 5.02 8.88
CA LEU A 225 12.33 6.32 9.19
C LEU A 225 12.70 7.09 7.91
N ALA A 226 13.27 6.42 6.91
CA ALA A 226 13.56 7.01 5.61
C ALA A 226 12.31 7.58 4.93
N ARG A 227 11.16 6.88 5.00
CA ARG A 227 9.90 7.39 4.44
C ARG A 227 9.42 8.66 5.13
N PHE A 228 9.47 8.71 6.46
CA PHE A 228 9.07 9.90 7.22
C PHE A 228 9.97 11.11 6.91
N VAL A 229 11.28 10.89 6.90
CA VAL A 229 12.27 11.92 6.55
C VAL A 229 12.08 12.38 5.10
N THR A 230 11.84 11.45 4.16
CA THR A 230 11.61 11.77 2.74
C THR A 230 10.39 12.67 2.56
N ALA A 231 9.26 12.38 3.23
CA ALA A 231 8.07 13.24 3.15
C ALA A 231 8.39 14.68 3.59
N ARG A 232 9.08 14.82 4.72
CA ARG A 232 9.51 16.14 5.24
C ARG A 232 10.50 16.82 4.30
N THR A 233 11.47 16.09 3.75
CA THR A 233 12.47 16.63 2.81
C THR A 233 11.83 17.12 1.51
N VAL A 234 10.79 16.43 1.02
CA VAL A 234 10.13 16.78 -0.25
C VAL A 234 9.11 17.90 -0.09
N TYR A 235 8.41 17.97 1.04
CA TYR A 235 7.28 18.89 1.21
C TYR A 235 7.45 19.92 2.33
N GLY A 236 8.58 19.91 3.03
CA GLY A 236 8.79 20.82 4.16
C GLY A 236 7.67 20.70 5.18
N THR A 237 7.07 21.82 5.58
CA THR A 237 5.91 21.89 6.47
C THR A 237 4.56 21.94 5.74
N GLY A 238 4.57 21.74 4.42
CA GLY A 238 3.33 21.67 3.64
C GLY A 238 2.46 20.45 4.00
N SER A 239 1.25 20.46 3.50
CA SER A 239 0.20 19.45 3.81
C SER A 239 0.63 17.99 3.58
N TYR A 240 1.59 17.72 2.69
CA TYR A 240 2.13 16.38 2.46
C TYR A 240 3.48 16.11 3.14
N GLY A 241 3.97 17.05 3.95
CA GLY A 241 5.29 16.98 4.55
C GLY A 241 5.37 16.24 5.89
N HIS A 242 4.36 15.48 6.26
CA HIS A 242 4.33 14.72 7.52
C HIS A 242 4.02 13.23 7.28
N ALA A 243 4.04 12.41 8.30
CA ALA A 243 3.54 11.05 8.21
C ALA A 243 2.02 11.03 8.41
N VAL A 244 1.26 10.30 7.59
CA VAL A 244 -0.19 10.10 7.76
C VAL A 244 -0.52 9.58 9.17
N SER A 245 0.34 8.73 9.72
CA SER A 245 0.22 8.21 11.08
C SER A 245 0.56 9.21 12.19
N GLY A 246 1.06 10.40 11.84
CA GLY A 246 1.62 11.36 12.80
C GLY A 246 3.03 11.02 13.28
N THR A 247 3.49 11.73 14.28
CA THR A 247 4.74 11.50 15.04
C THR A 247 4.42 11.16 16.49
N LEU A 248 5.41 10.79 17.30
CA LEU A 248 5.20 10.54 18.72
C LEU A 248 4.62 11.77 19.44
N GLU A 249 5.14 12.94 19.12
CA GLU A 249 4.75 14.21 19.72
C GLU A 249 3.34 14.61 19.27
N THR A 250 3.07 14.56 17.96
CA THR A 250 1.75 14.99 17.43
C THR A 250 0.64 14.06 17.89
N VAL A 251 0.85 12.73 17.84
CA VAL A 251 -0.14 11.75 18.33
C VAL A 251 -0.40 11.92 19.83
N GLN A 252 0.65 12.19 20.62
CA GLN A 252 0.49 12.45 22.05
C GLN A 252 -0.34 13.73 22.30
N ALA A 253 -0.20 14.75 21.47
CA ALA A 253 -0.88 16.04 21.60
C ALA A 253 -2.36 16.01 21.12
N ILE A 254 -2.73 15.12 20.19
CA ILE A 254 -4.11 15.04 19.68
C ILE A 254 -5.11 14.81 20.82
N THR A 255 -6.13 15.65 20.89
CA THR A 255 -7.23 15.56 21.87
C THR A 255 -8.53 15.13 21.18
N ARG A 256 -9.52 14.71 22.00
CA ARG A 256 -10.87 14.41 21.50
C ARG A 256 -11.49 15.60 20.76
N ASP A 257 -11.34 16.80 21.28
CA ASP A 257 -11.92 18.02 20.68
C ASP A 257 -11.36 18.29 19.28
N GLN A 258 -10.08 18.00 19.05
CA GLN A 258 -9.45 18.14 17.74
C GLN A 258 -9.96 17.10 16.75
N ILE A 259 -10.16 15.85 17.18
CA ILE A 259 -10.78 14.79 16.39
C ILE A 259 -12.22 15.16 16.01
N VAL A 260 -13.03 15.59 16.98
CA VAL A 260 -14.43 16.01 16.77
C VAL A 260 -14.49 17.23 15.83
N ARG A 261 -13.60 18.20 16.00
CA ARG A 261 -13.55 19.41 15.17
C ARG A 261 -13.23 19.05 13.71
N LEU A 262 -12.21 18.20 13.47
CA LEU A 262 -11.86 17.74 12.12
C LEU A 262 -13.03 16.97 11.50
N TYR A 263 -13.64 16.06 12.26
CA TYR A 263 -14.80 15.32 11.80
C TYR A 263 -15.96 16.27 11.42
N GLN A 264 -16.33 17.21 12.28
CA GLN A 264 -17.39 18.17 12.01
C GLN A 264 -17.11 19.06 10.80
N GLN A 265 -15.83 19.35 10.53
CA GLN A 265 -15.45 20.22 9.42
C GLN A 265 -15.52 19.52 8.06
N TYR A 266 -15.17 18.24 7.98
CA TYR A 266 -14.97 17.56 6.70
C TYR A 266 -15.96 16.45 6.41
N TYR A 267 -16.60 15.85 7.43
CA TYR A 267 -17.56 14.77 7.24
C TYR A 267 -18.96 15.36 7.03
N GLU A 268 -19.23 15.74 5.79
CA GLU A 268 -20.51 16.29 5.37
C GLU A 268 -20.90 15.79 3.97
N PRO A 269 -22.21 15.80 3.61
CA PRO A 269 -22.71 15.25 2.34
C PRO A 269 -22.02 15.81 1.10
N ARG A 270 -21.78 17.13 1.03
CA ARG A 270 -21.17 17.77 -0.14
C ARG A 270 -19.72 17.39 -0.37
N ASN A 271 -19.03 17.01 0.69
CA ASN A 271 -17.65 16.54 0.64
C ASN A 271 -17.54 15.01 0.53
N THR A 272 -18.66 14.32 0.30
CA THR A 272 -18.73 12.86 0.40
C THR A 272 -19.32 12.24 -0.86
N ALA A 273 -18.82 11.06 -1.21
CA ALA A 273 -19.47 10.16 -2.17
C ALA A 273 -19.82 8.83 -1.49
N PHE A 274 -21.01 8.31 -1.80
CA PHE A 274 -21.44 6.97 -1.44
C PHE A 274 -21.36 6.09 -2.67
N VAL A 275 -20.42 5.16 -2.67
CA VAL A 275 -20.07 4.30 -3.79
C VAL A 275 -20.50 2.88 -3.50
N LEU A 276 -21.25 2.27 -4.41
CA LEU A 276 -21.73 0.88 -4.32
C LEU A 276 -21.35 0.12 -5.58
N ALA A 277 -20.94 -1.12 -5.42
CA ALA A 277 -20.70 -2.04 -6.55
C ALA A 277 -21.16 -3.45 -6.18
N GLY A 278 -21.89 -4.10 -7.07
CA GLY A 278 -22.38 -5.46 -6.88
C GLY A 278 -23.84 -5.65 -7.27
N ASP A 279 -24.48 -6.60 -6.62
CA ASP A 279 -25.86 -6.99 -6.89
C ASP A 279 -26.84 -5.95 -6.30
N ILE A 280 -26.91 -4.81 -6.97
CA ILE A 280 -27.73 -3.65 -6.60
C ILE A 280 -27.99 -2.82 -7.86
N THR A 281 -29.18 -2.23 -7.96
CA THR A 281 -29.51 -1.27 -9.02
C THR A 281 -29.29 0.17 -8.56
N LEU A 282 -29.20 1.12 -9.51
CA LEU A 282 -29.10 2.55 -9.18
C LEU A 282 -30.27 3.03 -8.31
N GLU A 283 -31.48 2.58 -8.60
CA GLU A 283 -32.68 2.98 -7.86
C GLU A 283 -32.64 2.45 -6.41
N GLN A 284 -32.19 1.21 -6.22
CA GLN A 284 -31.96 0.66 -4.87
C GLN A 284 -30.85 1.42 -4.13
N GLY A 285 -29.73 1.70 -4.80
CA GLY A 285 -28.64 2.50 -4.23
C GLY A 285 -29.09 3.90 -3.81
N LYS A 286 -29.89 4.57 -4.67
CA LYS A 286 -30.49 5.86 -4.35
C LYS A 286 -31.48 5.78 -3.18
N ALA A 287 -32.31 4.72 -3.12
CA ALA A 287 -33.24 4.50 -2.02
C ALA A 287 -32.49 4.29 -0.69
N PHE A 288 -31.44 3.47 -0.65
CA PHE A 288 -30.59 3.31 0.52
C PHE A 288 -29.88 4.61 0.93
N ALA A 289 -29.34 5.33 -0.06
CA ALA A 289 -28.73 6.63 0.20
C ALA A 289 -29.75 7.62 0.82
N GLY A 290 -30.96 7.71 0.28
CA GLY A 290 -32.04 8.53 0.84
C GLY A 290 -32.42 8.12 2.27
N LYS A 291 -32.54 6.79 2.49
CA LYS A 291 -32.91 6.23 3.80
C LYS A 291 -31.88 6.51 4.90
N PHE A 292 -30.59 6.35 4.58
CA PHE A 292 -29.53 6.37 5.59
C PHE A 292 -28.74 7.68 5.63
N PHE A 293 -28.79 8.50 4.58
CA PHE A 293 -28.02 9.74 4.47
C PHE A 293 -28.86 10.96 4.06
N GLY A 294 -30.17 10.80 3.78
CA GLY A 294 -31.00 11.88 3.27
C GLY A 294 -31.17 13.05 4.25
N ASP A 295 -31.21 12.76 5.54
CA ASP A 295 -31.29 13.75 6.62
C ASP A 295 -29.91 14.24 7.12
N TRP A 296 -28.82 13.74 6.55
CA TRP A 296 -27.46 14.18 6.89
C TRP A 296 -27.28 15.63 6.43
N LYS A 297 -26.94 16.53 7.36
CA LYS A 297 -26.85 17.96 7.11
C LYS A 297 -25.42 18.38 6.78
N ASN A 298 -25.30 19.39 5.91
CA ASN A 298 -24.03 20.07 5.70
C ASN A 298 -23.74 21.01 6.88
N ASN A 299 -22.51 21.06 7.31
CA ASN A 299 -22.09 21.82 8.50
C ASN A 299 -21.87 23.30 8.19
N ASN A 300 -21.87 23.71 6.91
CA ASN A 300 -21.57 25.06 6.43
C ASN A 300 -20.24 25.64 6.96
N LEU A 301 -19.36 24.77 7.45
CA LEU A 301 -18.01 25.18 7.84
C LEU A 301 -17.19 25.32 6.56
N VAL A 302 -16.64 26.50 6.36
CA VAL A 302 -15.70 26.73 5.25
C VAL A 302 -14.47 25.86 5.51
N PRO A 303 -14.03 25.00 4.57
CA PRO A 303 -12.77 24.30 4.72
C PRO A 303 -11.66 25.31 5.01
N ASN A 304 -10.87 25.05 6.05
CA ASN A 304 -9.71 25.90 6.31
C ASN A 304 -8.69 25.68 5.20
N GLU A 305 -8.23 26.79 4.66
CA GLU A 305 -7.08 26.91 3.77
C GLU A 305 -6.99 25.98 2.56
N GLU A 306 -6.55 26.54 1.46
CA GLU A 306 -6.11 25.83 0.28
C GLU A 306 -5.02 24.81 0.63
N VAL A 307 -5.23 23.55 0.26
CA VAL A 307 -4.22 22.50 0.46
C VAL A 307 -2.94 22.88 -0.28
N ARG A 308 -1.90 23.20 0.47
CA ARG A 308 -0.57 23.54 -0.06
C ARG A 308 0.38 22.40 0.19
N SER A 309 0.68 21.65 -0.85
CA SER A 309 1.54 20.46 -0.73
C SER A 309 2.95 20.74 -0.18
N GLY A 310 3.46 21.98 -0.33
CA GLY A 310 4.86 22.33 -0.07
C GLY A 310 5.79 22.04 -1.25
N ALA A 311 5.30 21.45 -2.34
CA ALA A 311 6.10 21.10 -3.50
C ALA A 311 6.66 22.29 -4.28
N ALA A 312 6.07 23.48 -4.16
CA ALA A 312 6.50 24.69 -4.88
C ALA A 312 7.85 25.21 -4.40
N ASP A 313 8.12 25.10 -3.10
CA ASP A 313 9.34 25.62 -2.45
C ASP A 313 10.45 24.56 -2.35
N TRP A 314 10.20 23.36 -2.86
CA TRP A 314 11.15 22.26 -2.75
C TRP A 314 12.46 22.54 -3.47
N LYS A 315 13.57 22.23 -2.79
CA LYS A 315 14.92 22.18 -3.33
C LYS A 315 15.53 20.80 -3.02
N PRO A 316 16.39 20.26 -3.92
CA PRO A 316 17.08 19.00 -3.66
C PRO A 316 17.98 19.11 -2.44
N GLU A 317 17.91 18.14 -1.54
CA GLU A 317 18.77 18.01 -0.35
C GLU A 317 19.33 16.59 -0.23
N ASN A 318 20.55 16.46 0.28
CA ASN A 318 21.17 15.18 0.62
C ASN A 318 21.20 15.03 2.13
N ILE A 319 20.37 14.13 2.68
CA ILE A 319 20.17 13.97 4.12
C ILE A 319 20.60 12.56 4.55
N VAL A 320 21.41 12.52 5.60
CA VAL A 320 21.78 11.27 6.28
C VAL A 320 21.24 11.31 7.70
N ILE A 321 20.47 10.28 8.04
CA ILE A 321 20.11 10.02 9.44
C ILE A 321 21.05 8.92 9.96
N ASP A 322 21.93 9.30 10.89
CA ASP A 322 22.84 8.37 11.54
C ASP A 322 22.08 7.52 12.55
N MET A 323 21.97 6.24 12.22
CA MET A 323 21.35 5.20 13.02
C MET A 323 22.39 4.09 13.27
N PRO A 324 23.25 4.24 14.29
CA PRO A 324 24.43 3.37 14.49
C PRO A 324 24.11 1.89 14.61
N GLU A 325 22.93 1.53 15.14
CA GLU A 325 22.50 0.16 15.34
C GLU A 325 21.76 -0.43 14.11
N ALA A 326 21.67 0.31 12.99
CA ALA A 326 21.02 -0.20 11.79
C ALA A 326 21.86 -1.27 11.12
N GLY A 327 21.34 -2.50 11.03
CA GLY A 327 21.96 -3.61 10.32
C GLY A 327 22.02 -3.39 8.80
N GLN A 328 21.14 -2.55 8.26
CA GLN A 328 21.07 -2.19 6.85
C GLN A 328 20.78 -0.69 6.71
N ALA A 329 21.29 -0.08 5.64
CA ALA A 329 20.89 1.25 5.24
C ALA A 329 19.62 1.21 4.37
N ALA A 330 18.71 2.16 4.60
CA ALA A 330 17.63 2.48 3.69
C ALA A 330 18.03 3.69 2.84
N VAL A 331 17.95 3.54 1.53
CA VAL A 331 18.29 4.57 0.55
C VAL A 331 17.03 4.97 -0.18
N THR A 332 16.75 6.27 -0.23
CA THR A 332 15.64 6.85 -0.99
C THR A 332 16.13 8.01 -1.84
N VAL A 333 15.69 8.04 -3.09
CA VAL A 333 15.87 9.16 -4.02
C VAL A 333 14.47 9.67 -4.37
N ALA A 334 14.18 10.93 -4.08
CA ALA A 334 12.81 11.46 -4.17
C ALA A 334 12.74 12.90 -4.68
N ARG A 335 11.55 13.26 -5.19
CA ARG A 335 11.17 14.62 -5.59
C ARG A 335 9.65 14.77 -5.72
N PRO A 336 9.11 16.00 -5.75
CA PRO A 336 7.73 16.20 -6.20
C PRO A 336 7.56 15.78 -7.66
N ALA A 337 6.41 15.19 -8.00
CA ALA A 337 6.08 14.76 -9.35
C ALA A 337 4.77 15.39 -9.85
N ILE A 338 3.68 14.64 -9.97
CA ILE A 338 2.46 15.07 -10.64
C ILE A 338 1.24 15.02 -9.71
N LYS A 339 0.20 15.76 -10.12
CA LYS A 339 -1.16 15.62 -9.57
C LYS A 339 -1.85 14.38 -10.15
N ARG A 340 -2.87 13.86 -9.46
CA ARG A 340 -3.68 12.75 -9.97
C ARG A 340 -4.44 13.11 -11.25
N ALA A 341 -4.85 14.37 -11.39
CA ALA A 341 -5.56 14.90 -12.56
C ALA A 341 -4.61 15.38 -13.69
N ALA A 342 -3.31 15.07 -13.63
CA ALA A 342 -2.36 15.49 -14.66
C ALA A 342 -2.60 14.77 -16.00
N LEU A 343 -2.41 15.48 -17.11
CA LEU A 343 -2.62 14.94 -18.46
C LEU A 343 -1.64 13.81 -18.80
N ASP A 344 -0.46 13.83 -18.23
CA ASP A 344 0.60 12.84 -18.42
C ASP A 344 0.55 11.67 -17.41
N TYR A 345 -0.58 11.52 -16.69
CA TYR A 345 -0.78 10.48 -15.68
C TYR A 345 -0.47 9.07 -16.19
N TYR A 346 -0.97 8.69 -17.38
CA TYR A 346 -0.74 7.34 -17.92
C TYR A 346 0.71 7.14 -18.36
N SER A 347 1.35 8.14 -18.93
CA SER A 347 2.78 8.11 -19.22
C SER A 347 3.62 7.97 -17.96
N ALA A 348 3.20 8.62 -16.88
CA ALA A 348 3.82 8.49 -15.56
C ALA A 348 3.73 7.07 -15.00
N LEU A 349 2.56 6.43 -15.10
CA LEU A 349 2.37 5.04 -14.66
C LEU A 349 3.26 4.06 -15.42
N VAL A 350 3.31 4.17 -16.76
CA VAL A 350 4.15 3.30 -17.60
C VAL A 350 5.63 3.54 -17.32
N THR A 351 6.04 4.81 -17.15
CA THR A 351 7.42 5.15 -16.79
C THR A 351 7.82 4.55 -15.44
N ASN A 352 6.95 4.68 -14.43
CA ASN A 352 7.20 4.09 -13.11
C ASN A 352 7.23 2.56 -13.16
N ALA A 353 6.38 1.94 -14.00
CA ALA A 353 6.37 0.49 -14.20
C ALA A 353 7.68 -0.01 -14.84
N ALA A 354 8.26 0.75 -15.78
CA ALA A 354 9.55 0.41 -16.37
C ALA A 354 10.69 0.59 -15.38
N LEU A 355 10.65 1.66 -14.59
CA LEU A 355 11.73 2.02 -13.67
C LEU A 355 11.80 1.09 -12.46
N GLY A 356 10.71 0.94 -11.70
CA GLY A 356 10.81 0.30 -10.40
C GLY A 356 9.57 -0.48 -9.93
N ASN A 357 8.52 -0.62 -10.75
CA ASN A 357 7.36 -1.41 -10.38
C ASN A 357 7.44 -2.83 -10.97
N GLY A 358 7.88 -3.78 -10.15
CA GLY A 358 7.94 -5.20 -10.50
C GLY A 358 9.35 -5.79 -10.53
N PHE A 359 9.40 -7.13 -10.53
CA PHE A 359 10.64 -7.90 -10.37
C PHE A 359 11.68 -7.62 -11.46
N VAL A 360 11.25 -7.45 -12.71
CA VAL A 360 12.15 -7.20 -13.85
C VAL A 360 12.24 -5.72 -14.24
N SER A 361 11.84 -4.80 -13.34
CA SER A 361 12.05 -3.36 -13.53
C SER A 361 13.53 -2.98 -13.57
N ARG A 362 13.86 -1.82 -14.16
CA ARG A 362 15.25 -1.40 -14.33
C ARG A 362 16.02 -1.30 -13.02
N LEU A 363 15.43 -0.70 -11.97
CA LEU A 363 16.05 -0.62 -10.64
C LEU A 363 16.30 -2.00 -10.04
N ASN A 364 15.30 -2.88 -10.07
CA ASN A 364 15.45 -4.20 -9.48
C ASN A 364 16.46 -5.07 -10.27
N ARG A 365 16.45 -4.97 -11.61
CA ARG A 365 17.42 -5.64 -12.46
C ARG A 365 18.84 -5.19 -12.16
N GLU A 366 19.07 -3.88 -12.04
CA GLU A 366 20.40 -3.32 -11.88
C GLU A 366 20.94 -3.52 -10.47
N ILE A 367 20.12 -3.29 -9.43
CA ILE A 367 20.56 -3.30 -8.03
C ILE A 367 20.49 -4.72 -7.44
N ARG A 368 19.39 -5.45 -7.69
CA ARG A 368 19.20 -6.79 -7.14
C ARG A 368 19.79 -7.88 -8.00
N ILE A 369 19.36 -7.96 -9.29
CA ILE A 369 19.65 -9.14 -10.12
C ILE A 369 21.10 -9.14 -10.57
N LYS A 370 21.62 -8.01 -11.06
CA LYS A 370 22.98 -7.94 -11.60
C LYS A 370 24.05 -7.81 -10.53
N ARG A 371 23.79 -7.05 -9.44
CA ARG A 371 24.79 -6.74 -8.41
C ARG A 371 24.57 -7.37 -7.07
N GLY A 372 23.38 -7.89 -6.78
CA GLY A 372 23.07 -8.48 -5.48
C GLY A 372 23.16 -7.51 -4.28
N LEU A 373 23.03 -6.19 -4.53
CA LEU A 373 23.20 -5.16 -3.52
C LEU A 373 21.98 -5.03 -2.58
N SER A 374 20.82 -5.50 -3.01
CA SER A 374 19.58 -5.40 -2.25
C SER A 374 18.72 -6.62 -2.49
N TYR A 375 17.90 -6.99 -1.50
CA TYR A 375 16.84 -7.98 -1.69
C TYR A 375 15.71 -7.48 -2.61
N GLY A 376 15.55 -6.17 -2.77
CA GLY A 376 14.62 -5.53 -3.69
C GLY A 376 14.89 -4.04 -3.81
N ALA A 377 14.72 -3.52 -5.02
CA ALA A 377 14.73 -2.10 -5.33
C ALA A 377 13.50 -1.75 -6.15
N GLY A 378 12.88 -0.62 -5.85
CA GLY A 378 11.65 -0.22 -6.51
C GLY A 378 11.49 1.28 -6.63
N SER A 379 10.39 1.69 -7.26
CA SER A 379 9.94 3.08 -7.29
C SER A 379 8.45 3.17 -7.03
N LEU A 380 8.05 4.28 -6.43
CA LEU A 380 6.67 4.65 -6.19
C LEU A 380 6.42 6.01 -6.83
N LEU A 381 5.36 6.10 -7.59
CA LEU A 381 4.74 7.34 -8.00
C LEU A 381 3.38 7.39 -7.30
N ASP A 382 3.16 8.43 -6.50
CA ASP A 382 1.96 8.59 -5.68
C ASP A 382 1.27 9.93 -6.01
N PRO A 383 0.55 10.02 -7.17
CA PRO A 383 -0.15 11.23 -7.57
C PRO A 383 -1.29 11.53 -6.60
N ARG A 384 -1.36 12.79 -6.15
CA ARG A 384 -2.34 13.26 -5.16
C ARG A 384 -3.16 14.41 -5.72
N ARG A 385 -4.01 15.02 -4.91
CA ARG A 385 -4.78 16.23 -5.28
C ARG A 385 -3.86 17.35 -5.73
N GLU A 386 -2.80 17.59 -4.97
CA GLU A 386 -1.65 18.41 -5.37
C GLU A 386 -0.49 17.53 -5.85
N LYS A 387 0.65 18.11 -6.23
CA LYS A 387 1.81 17.34 -6.69
C LYS A 387 2.24 16.32 -5.65
N GLY A 388 1.98 15.06 -5.92
CA GLY A 388 2.43 13.93 -5.12
C GLY A 388 3.89 13.57 -5.36
N PRO A 389 4.50 12.67 -4.55
CA PRO A 389 5.91 12.34 -4.67
C PRO A 389 6.17 11.28 -5.75
N PHE A 390 7.36 11.37 -6.33
CA PHE A 390 8.08 10.24 -6.87
C PHE A 390 9.18 9.85 -5.88
N SER A 391 9.38 8.55 -5.66
CA SER A 391 10.50 8.01 -4.89
C SER A 391 11.01 6.71 -5.48
N ALA A 392 12.36 6.55 -5.55
CA ALA A 392 13.02 5.27 -5.74
C ALA A 392 13.65 4.86 -4.41
N PHE A 393 13.59 3.58 -4.05
CA PHE A 393 14.01 3.10 -2.74
C PHE A 393 14.61 1.69 -2.78
N ALA A 394 15.52 1.43 -1.86
CA ALA A 394 16.06 0.10 -1.57
C ALA A 394 16.58 0.03 -0.14
N GLN A 395 16.66 -1.19 0.41
CA GLN A 395 17.46 -1.48 1.60
C GLN A 395 18.69 -2.27 1.18
N THR A 396 19.84 -1.92 1.73
CA THR A 396 21.14 -2.50 1.34
C THR A 396 22.08 -2.57 2.55
N LYS A 397 23.24 -3.22 2.39
CA LYS A 397 24.30 -3.11 3.38
C LYS A 397 24.74 -1.66 3.53
N ASN A 398 25.15 -1.23 4.72
CA ASN A 398 25.56 0.15 4.96
C ASN A 398 26.65 0.60 3.99
N GLU A 399 27.66 -0.20 3.76
CA GLU A 399 28.80 0.10 2.87
C GLU A 399 28.36 0.32 1.40
N SER A 400 27.26 -0.29 0.98
CA SER A 400 26.74 -0.20 -0.39
C SER A 400 25.76 0.97 -0.61
N ALA A 401 25.43 1.73 0.43
CA ALA A 401 24.37 2.75 0.37
C ALA A 401 24.65 3.83 -0.69
N VAL A 402 25.90 4.26 -0.82
CA VAL A 402 26.33 5.28 -1.79
C VAL A 402 26.24 4.76 -3.21
N GLU A 403 26.68 3.52 -3.46
CA GLU A 403 26.57 2.89 -4.77
C GLU A 403 25.11 2.75 -5.18
N VAL A 404 24.25 2.29 -4.29
CA VAL A 404 22.80 2.13 -4.55
C VAL A 404 22.15 3.49 -4.86
N ALA A 405 22.48 4.56 -4.13
CA ALA A 405 21.98 5.91 -4.43
C ALA A 405 22.42 6.39 -5.82
N GLY A 406 23.68 6.18 -6.17
CA GLY A 406 24.23 6.51 -7.49
C GLY A 406 23.58 5.71 -8.62
N LEU A 407 23.34 4.42 -8.42
CA LEU A 407 22.63 3.57 -9.37
C LEU A 407 21.19 4.02 -9.59
N MET A 408 20.46 4.39 -8.53
CA MET A 408 19.11 4.94 -8.66
C MET A 408 19.10 6.20 -9.53
N GLN A 409 19.99 7.16 -9.27
CA GLN A 409 20.09 8.38 -10.07
C GLN A 409 20.52 8.10 -11.52
N THR A 410 21.36 7.11 -11.72
CA THR A 410 21.77 6.65 -13.06
C THR A 410 20.59 6.09 -13.83
N GLU A 411 19.78 5.22 -13.22
CA GLU A 411 18.61 4.64 -13.88
C GLU A 411 17.53 5.69 -14.21
N LEU A 412 17.38 6.73 -13.38
CA LEU A 412 16.51 7.87 -13.69
C LEU A 412 16.97 8.59 -14.98
N LYS A 413 18.27 8.84 -15.13
CA LYS A 413 18.84 9.47 -16.33
C LYS A 413 18.74 8.53 -17.55
N ARG A 414 18.93 7.23 -17.36
CA ARG A 414 18.84 6.22 -18.43
C ARG A 414 17.45 6.09 -19.03
N LEU A 415 16.37 6.47 -18.33
CA LEU A 415 15.05 6.56 -18.95
C LEU A 415 15.00 7.52 -20.14
N VAL A 416 15.88 8.52 -20.17
CA VAL A 416 15.99 9.50 -21.26
C VAL A 416 17.03 9.05 -22.30
N SER A 417 18.23 8.62 -21.87
CA SER A 417 19.32 8.23 -22.78
C SER A 417 19.10 6.85 -23.40
N GLU A 418 18.37 5.97 -22.74
CA GLU A 418 18.00 4.64 -23.22
C GLU A 418 16.48 4.47 -23.12
N PRO A 419 15.72 4.97 -24.10
CA PRO A 419 14.26 5.00 -24.05
C PRO A 419 13.64 3.60 -23.86
N VAL A 420 12.53 3.55 -23.13
CA VAL A 420 11.70 2.34 -22.96
C VAL A 420 10.97 2.07 -24.27
N LYS A 421 11.30 0.97 -24.97
CA LYS A 421 10.75 0.67 -26.29
C LYS A 421 10.58 -0.84 -26.52
N GLY A 422 9.89 -1.19 -27.60
CA GLY A 422 9.70 -2.59 -28.00
C GLY A 422 9.05 -3.43 -26.92
N ASP A 423 9.62 -4.59 -26.66
CA ASP A 423 9.08 -5.57 -25.72
C ASP A 423 9.09 -5.07 -24.26
N GLU A 424 10.04 -4.19 -23.89
CA GLU A 424 10.04 -3.58 -22.56
C GLU A 424 8.77 -2.73 -22.37
N LEU A 425 8.44 -1.85 -23.33
CA LEU A 425 7.25 -1.01 -23.25
C LEU A 425 5.98 -1.85 -23.19
N LYS A 426 5.82 -2.79 -24.12
CA LYS A 426 4.66 -3.69 -24.18
C LYS A 426 4.49 -4.51 -22.91
N SER A 427 5.57 -5.03 -22.35
CA SER A 427 5.54 -5.78 -21.10
C SER A 427 5.07 -4.91 -19.92
N ARG A 428 5.47 -3.63 -19.85
CA ARG A 428 5.02 -2.72 -18.79
C ARG A 428 3.56 -2.33 -18.94
N GLN A 429 3.11 -2.07 -20.15
CA GLN A 429 1.69 -1.85 -20.46
C GLN A 429 0.86 -3.07 -20.06
N ALA A 430 1.26 -4.29 -20.45
CA ALA A 430 0.56 -5.52 -20.11
C ALA A 430 0.46 -5.76 -18.59
N VAL A 431 1.52 -5.46 -17.82
CA VAL A 431 1.50 -5.56 -16.34
C VAL A 431 0.46 -4.61 -15.73
N LEU A 432 0.41 -3.35 -16.21
CA LEU A 432 -0.55 -2.36 -15.71
C LEU A 432 -1.98 -2.72 -16.10
N ILE A 433 -2.22 -3.11 -17.34
CA ILE A 433 -3.53 -3.52 -17.86
C ILE A 433 -4.03 -4.75 -17.09
N GLY A 434 -3.20 -5.79 -16.98
CA GLY A 434 -3.56 -7.01 -16.26
C GLY A 434 -3.78 -6.78 -14.75
N GLY A 435 -3.00 -5.90 -14.14
CA GLY A 435 -3.20 -5.48 -12.75
C GLY A 435 -4.53 -4.78 -12.54
N TYR A 436 -4.86 -3.84 -13.43
CA TYR A 436 -6.13 -3.11 -13.40
C TYR A 436 -7.33 -4.03 -13.61
N ALA A 437 -7.28 -4.90 -14.62
CA ALA A 437 -8.35 -5.85 -14.89
C ALA A 437 -8.61 -6.79 -13.70
N ARG A 438 -7.54 -7.38 -13.11
CA ARG A 438 -7.68 -8.22 -11.91
C ARG A 438 -8.27 -7.48 -10.71
N ASN A 439 -7.95 -6.18 -10.54
CA ASN A 439 -8.54 -5.39 -9.47
C ASN A 439 -10.05 -5.24 -9.65
N LEU A 440 -10.51 -5.06 -10.89
CA LEU A 440 -11.92 -4.91 -11.24
C LEU A 440 -12.69 -6.25 -11.34
N GLU A 441 -12.08 -7.39 -11.06
CA GLU A 441 -12.81 -8.66 -10.90
C GLU A 441 -13.70 -8.66 -9.65
N THR A 442 -13.35 -7.88 -8.63
CA THR A 442 -14.06 -7.82 -7.35
C THR A 442 -14.92 -6.55 -7.23
N ASN A 443 -16.04 -6.64 -6.51
CA ASN A 443 -16.88 -5.48 -6.21
C ASN A 443 -16.12 -4.45 -5.37
N GLN A 444 -15.26 -4.88 -4.45
CA GLN A 444 -14.39 -3.99 -3.66
C GLN A 444 -13.38 -3.25 -4.54
N GLY A 445 -12.83 -3.90 -5.57
CA GLY A 445 -11.94 -3.26 -6.53
C GLY A 445 -12.64 -2.17 -7.33
N PHE A 446 -13.90 -2.39 -7.76
CA PHE A 446 -14.73 -1.36 -8.37
C PHE A 446 -14.96 -0.18 -7.42
N VAL A 447 -15.40 -0.46 -6.19
CA VAL A 447 -15.62 0.58 -5.17
C VAL A 447 -14.36 1.40 -4.96
N SER A 448 -13.19 0.76 -4.83
CA SER A 448 -11.91 1.44 -4.64
C SER A 448 -11.55 2.35 -5.82
N GLN A 449 -11.69 1.87 -7.08
CA GLN A 449 -11.39 2.68 -8.27
C GLN A 449 -12.36 3.85 -8.43
N ILE A 450 -13.64 3.64 -8.20
CA ILE A 450 -14.64 4.72 -8.28
C ILE A 450 -14.44 5.75 -7.16
N SER A 451 -14.08 5.29 -5.96
CA SER A 451 -13.76 6.18 -4.84
C SER A 451 -12.53 7.04 -5.12
N ASP A 452 -11.50 6.48 -5.79
CA ASP A 452 -10.35 7.26 -6.27
C ASP A 452 -10.79 8.34 -7.27
N LEU A 453 -11.60 7.98 -8.27
CA LEU A 453 -12.15 8.97 -9.22
C LEU A 453 -12.98 10.05 -8.52
N ALA A 454 -13.82 9.66 -7.56
CA ALA A 454 -14.65 10.60 -6.81
C ALA A 454 -13.80 11.53 -5.92
N THR A 455 -12.73 11.02 -5.31
CA THR A 455 -11.80 11.80 -4.47
C THR A 455 -11.14 12.94 -5.24
N TYR A 456 -10.79 12.68 -6.50
CA TYR A 456 -10.06 13.65 -7.35
C TYR A 456 -10.95 14.36 -8.37
N ASP A 457 -12.29 14.25 -8.26
CA ASP A 457 -13.26 14.82 -9.21
C ASP A 457 -13.01 14.43 -10.68
N LEU A 458 -12.54 13.21 -10.90
CA LEU A 458 -12.31 12.70 -12.24
C LEU A 458 -13.59 12.13 -12.84
N PRO A 459 -13.77 12.21 -14.16
CA PRO A 459 -14.92 11.63 -14.85
C PRO A 459 -14.99 10.12 -14.62
N LEU A 460 -16.19 9.57 -14.39
CA LEU A 460 -16.38 8.15 -14.13
C LEU A 460 -16.04 7.26 -15.35
N ASP A 461 -16.13 7.80 -16.57
CA ASP A 461 -15.71 7.11 -17.80
C ASP A 461 -14.19 6.87 -17.88
N THR A 462 -13.41 7.49 -16.97
CA THR A 462 -11.98 7.19 -16.78
C THR A 462 -11.76 5.71 -16.47
N LEU A 463 -12.75 5.03 -15.87
CA LEU A 463 -12.71 3.59 -15.63
C LEU A 463 -12.49 2.81 -16.94
N ASP A 464 -13.29 3.10 -17.98
CA ASP A 464 -13.19 2.42 -19.28
C ASP A 464 -12.01 2.94 -20.11
N LYS A 465 -11.58 4.18 -19.88
CA LYS A 465 -10.47 4.81 -20.60
C LYS A 465 -9.09 4.34 -20.12
N TYR A 466 -8.99 3.71 -18.95
CA TYR A 466 -7.70 3.33 -18.38
C TYR A 466 -6.88 2.41 -19.30
N ILE A 467 -7.47 1.29 -19.74
CA ILE A 467 -6.78 0.31 -20.61
C ILE A 467 -6.36 0.93 -21.95
N PRO A 468 -7.27 1.57 -22.73
CA PRO A 468 -6.87 2.25 -23.96
C PRO A 468 -5.80 3.32 -23.74
N SER A 469 -5.86 4.06 -22.64
CA SER A 469 -4.87 5.11 -22.36
C SER A 469 -3.49 4.55 -22.01
N ILE A 470 -3.41 3.43 -21.28
CA ILE A 470 -2.13 2.74 -21.03
C ILE A 470 -1.57 2.17 -22.33
N ASP A 471 -2.41 1.53 -23.15
CA ASP A 471 -1.98 0.93 -24.42
C ASP A 471 -1.48 1.98 -25.45
N ALA A 472 -2.07 3.17 -25.41
CA ALA A 472 -1.68 4.30 -26.26
C ALA A 472 -0.38 5.01 -25.84
N VAL A 473 0.20 4.70 -24.69
CA VAL A 473 1.45 5.34 -24.24
C VAL A 473 2.60 4.94 -25.14
N THR A 474 3.28 5.93 -25.75
CA THR A 474 4.41 5.71 -26.64
C THR A 474 5.76 5.83 -25.92
N THR A 475 6.82 5.38 -26.59
CA THR A 475 8.21 5.58 -26.14
C THR A 475 8.53 7.07 -25.93
N GLU A 476 8.04 7.93 -26.83
CA GLU A 476 8.24 9.38 -26.78
C GLU A 476 7.56 9.99 -25.56
N ALA A 477 6.34 9.55 -25.24
CA ALA A 477 5.59 10.01 -24.07
C ALA A 477 6.29 9.61 -22.76
N VAL A 478 6.79 8.36 -22.67
CA VAL A 478 7.59 7.89 -21.52
C VAL A 478 8.87 8.71 -21.39
N THR A 479 9.59 8.95 -22.50
CA THR A 479 10.84 9.71 -22.51
C THR A 479 10.60 11.18 -22.13
N ALA A 480 9.53 11.79 -22.63
CA ALA A 480 9.16 13.17 -22.30
C ALA A 480 8.83 13.30 -20.80
N PHE A 481 8.04 12.38 -20.25
CA PHE A 481 7.75 12.34 -18.81
C PHE A 481 9.04 12.16 -17.98
N ALA A 482 9.89 11.22 -18.35
CA ALA A 482 11.15 10.99 -17.65
C ALA A 482 12.05 12.24 -17.67
N LYS A 483 12.15 12.92 -18.80
CA LYS A 483 12.93 14.16 -18.94
C LYS A 483 12.37 15.30 -18.10
N GLU A 484 11.06 15.46 -18.06
CA GLU A 484 10.41 16.56 -17.33
C GLU A 484 10.44 16.33 -15.81
N TYR A 485 10.21 15.10 -15.36
CA TYR A 485 9.99 14.83 -13.93
C TYR A 485 11.08 14.01 -13.25
N LEU A 486 11.77 13.08 -13.92
CA LEU A 486 12.62 12.11 -13.25
C LEU A 486 14.13 12.33 -13.45
N ALA A 487 14.55 12.71 -14.66
CA ALA A 487 15.96 12.95 -14.98
C ALA A 487 16.49 14.32 -14.52
N ARG A 488 15.81 14.93 -13.56
CA ARG A 488 16.15 16.21 -12.93
C ARG A 488 16.73 15.99 -11.54
N PRO A 489 17.31 17.01 -10.89
CA PRO A 489 17.82 16.88 -9.53
C PRO A 489 16.79 16.27 -8.57
N THR A 490 17.27 15.45 -7.63
CA THR A 490 16.48 14.72 -6.64
C THR A 490 17.08 14.92 -5.26
N SER A 491 16.27 14.84 -4.22
CA SER A 491 16.77 14.66 -2.86
C SER A 491 17.23 13.21 -2.66
N VAL A 492 18.29 13.04 -1.87
CA VAL A 492 18.78 11.72 -1.44
C VAL A 492 18.64 11.64 0.08
N VAL A 493 17.94 10.63 0.56
CA VAL A 493 17.78 10.34 1.98
C VAL A 493 18.38 8.97 2.26
N ILE A 494 19.35 8.90 3.16
CA ILE A 494 19.95 7.64 3.62
C ILE A 494 19.80 7.55 5.13
N VAL A 495 19.20 6.48 5.59
CA VAL A 495 19.09 6.14 7.02
C VAL A 495 19.89 4.87 7.27
N GLY A 496 20.90 4.92 8.12
CA GLY A 496 21.76 3.78 8.40
C GLY A 496 22.95 4.16 9.27
N LYS A 497 23.90 3.25 9.41
CA LYS A 497 25.12 3.48 10.15
C LYS A 497 26.08 4.36 9.34
N ALA A 498 26.00 5.68 9.60
CA ALA A 498 26.72 6.69 8.81
C ALA A 498 28.24 6.47 8.75
N ALA A 499 28.83 5.94 9.80
CA ALA A 499 30.26 5.64 9.86
C ALA A 499 30.75 4.76 8.69
N ASP A 500 29.90 3.91 8.15
CA ASP A 500 30.26 2.94 7.12
C ASP A 500 30.21 3.55 5.68
N PHE A 501 29.58 4.73 5.48
CA PHE A 501 29.39 5.31 4.14
C PHE A 501 29.51 6.83 4.01
N LEU A 502 29.55 7.58 5.10
CA LEU A 502 29.43 9.05 5.06
C LEU A 502 30.56 9.72 4.24
N GLU A 503 31.79 9.27 4.41
CA GLU A 503 32.94 9.86 3.70
C GLU A 503 32.88 9.59 2.19
N ALA A 504 32.43 8.39 1.79
CA ALA A 504 32.17 8.09 0.41
C ALA A 504 30.99 8.90 -0.16
N LEU A 505 29.96 9.13 0.66
CA LEU A 505 28.79 9.93 0.26
C LEU A 505 29.20 11.39 -0.03
N LYS A 506 29.95 12.02 0.86
CA LYS A 506 30.41 13.42 0.70
C LYS A 506 31.26 13.64 -0.56
N LYS A 507 31.98 12.61 -1.01
CA LYS A 507 32.76 12.69 -2.26
C LYS A 507 31.87 12.68 -3.51
N ASN A 508 30.71 12.03 -3.46
CA ASN A 508 29.83 11.82 -4.61
C ASN A 508 28.62 12.77 -4.61
N PHE A 509 28.24 13.30 -3.45
CA PHE A 509 27.06 14.16 -3.28
C PHE A 509 27.46 15.45 -2.53
N PRO A 510 27.14 16.63 -3.08
CA PRO A 510 27.44 17.91 -2.41
C PRO A 510 26.51 18.11 -1.19
N GLU A 511 26.98 18.93 -0.26
CA GLU A 511 26.17 19.48 0.84
C GLU A 511 25.35 18.42 1.61
N VAL A 512 26.03 17.36 2.07
CA VAL A 512 25.39 16.31 2.87
C VAL A 512 25.08 16.79 4.28
N LYS A 513 23.81 16.81 4.65
CA LYS A 513 23.34 17.12 6.00
C LYS A 513 23.28 15.83 6.83
N LEU A 514 24.11 15.73 7.86
CA LEU A 514 24.13 14.62 8.81
C LEU A 514 23.30 14.99 10.05
N ILE A 515 22.33 14.14 10.39
CA ILE A 515 21.50 14.27 11.60
C ILE A 515 21.59 12.94 12.37
N LYS A 516 21.95 13.01 13.64
CA LYS A 516 21.89 11.83 14.51
C LYS A 516 20.41 11.49 14.81
N GLN A 517 20.05 10.23 14.82
CA GLN A 517 18.66 9.81 15.09
C GLN A 517 18.07 10.44 16.36
N LYS A 518 18.86 10.57 17.44
CA LYS A 518 18.43 11.20 18.70
C LYS A 518 18.09 12.69 18.59
N ASP A 519 18.69 13.38 17.61
CA ASP A 519 18.55 14.82 17.37
C ASP A 519 17.52 15.12 16.27
N LEU A 520 16.88 14.06 15.70
CA LEU A 520 15.88 14.18 14.66
C LEU A 520 14.55 14.68 15.21
N ASP A 521 13.96 15.66 14.53
CA ASP A 521 12.59 16.15 14.77
C ASP A 521 11.80 16.13 13.44
N LEU A 522 10.90 15.19 13.31
CA LEU A 522 10.03 15.01 12.12
C LEU A 522 8.98 16.12 11.97
N ASN A 523 8.78 16.97 12.97
CA ASN A 523 7.78 18.05 12.93
C ASN A 523 8.37 19.36 12.39
N ARG A 524 9.69 19.46 12.27
CA ARG A 524 10.39 20.64 11.79
C ARG A 524 10.84 20.51 10.33
N ALA A 525 10.81 21.62 9.60
CA ALA A 525 11.30 21.66 8.22
C ALA A 525 12.79 21.28 8.11
N ASP A 526 13.60 21.70 9.09
CA ASP A 526 15.04 21.41 9.14
C ASP A 526 15.35 20.02 9.74
N LEU A 527 14.35 19.25 10.16
CA LEU A 527 14.50 17.91 10.74
C LEU A 527 15.35 17.86 12.02
N VAL A 528 15.70 19.00 12.64
CA VAL A 528 16.59 19.03 13.81
C VAL A 528 15.85 19.56 15.03
N LYS A 529 15.98 18.88 16.17
CA LYS A 529 15.47 19.38 17.45
C LYS A 529 16.01 20.75 17.77
N ALA A 530 15.16 21.63 18.28
CA ALA A 530 15.59 22.87 18.85
C ALA A 530 16.61 22.60 20.00
N LYS A 531 17.72 23.37 20.01
CA LYS A 531 18.72 23.27 21.08
C LYS A 531 18.17 23.84 22.38
#